data_7c41f20a69affc58ea8a0d17c526bd7b
#
_entry.id   7c41f20a69affc58ea8a0d17c526bd7b
#
_cell.length_a   1.000
_cell.length_b   1.000
_cell.length_c   1.000
_cell.angle_alpha   90.00
_cell.angle_beta   90.00
_cell.angle_gamma   90.00
#
_symmetry.space_group_name_H-M   'P 1'
#
loop_
_entity.id
_entity.type
_entity.pdbx_description
1 polymer ?
#
loop_
_entity_poly.entity_id
_entity_poly.type
_entity_poly.pdbx_seq_one_letter_code
_entity_poly.pdbx_strand_id
1 'polypeptide(L)'
;KEKLIDKISLPKPSDENNPIIRVMPRGKAKEVVTNAKFKSAASFKNQSLIMLVLVIFISLIPYYFWKLGEISDIIYASSMISGMVLVVGIILFLNISRRTRQGTLLVPRILVDNSEKDIAPFIDGSGAHAGALLGDVLHDPLQSGGLGTPPHERLVPGMIHRANGG
;
A
#
# COMPACT_ATOMS: atom_id res chain seq x y z
N LYS A 1 -19.92 23.14 20.81
CA LYS A 1 -19.42 21.81 20.38
C LYS A 1 -18.06 22.03 19.73
N GLU A 2 -17.02 21.53 20.37
CA GLU A 2 -15.67 21.56 19.85
C GLU A 2 -15.63 20.79 18.53
N LYS A 3 -15.05 21.41 17.50
CA LYS A 3 -14.90 20.76 16.21
C LYS A 3 -13.64 19.90 16.23
N LEU A 4 -13.76 18.69 16.75
CA LEU A 4 -12.71 17.71 16.70
C LEU A 4 -12.34 17.42 15.24
N ILE A 5 -11.04 17.32 14.98
CA ILE A 5 -10.49 17.09 13.65
C ILE A 5 -9.58 15.86 13.66
N ASP A 6 -9.57 15.19 12.53
CA ASP A 6 -8.64 14.10 12.24
C ASP A 6 -7.50 14.63 11.38
N LYS A 7 -6.32 14.02 11.50
CA LYS A 7 -5.17 14.34 10.63
C LYS A 7 -4.65 13.07 9.97
N ILE A 8 -4.38 13.17 8.68
CA ILE A 8 -3.79 12.08 7.89
C ILE A 8 -2.51 12.56 7.23
N SER A 9 -1.56 11.66 7.07
CA SER A 9 -0.36 11.85 6.26
C SER A 9 -0.59 11.23 4.89
N LEU A 10 -0.29 12.01 3.84
CA LEU A 10 -0.36 11.60 2.44
C LEU A 10 1.04 11.66 1.84
N PRO A 11 1.46 10.67 1.09
CA PRO A 11 2.68 10.76 0.32
C PRO A 11 2.54 11.82 -0.77
N LYS A 12 3.61 12.59 -0.99
CA LYS A 12 3.66 13.59 -2.06
C LYS A 12 4.34 12.97 -3.28
N PRO A 13 3.68 12.89 -4.43
CA PRO A 13 4.25 12.23 -5.61
C PRO A 13 5.53 12.89 -6.15
N SER A 14 5.70 14.19 -5.91
CA SER A 14 6.85 14.97 -6.36
C SER A 14 8.04 14.98 -5.39
N ASP A 15 7.82 14.59 -4.14
CA ASP A 15 8.83 14.66 -3.10
C ASP A 15 8.47 13.68 -1.97
N GLU A 16 9.03 12.48 -2.02
CA GLU A 16 8.75 11.41 -1.06
C GLU A 16 9.17 11.76 0.38
N ASN A 17 10.15 12.64 0.54
CA ASN A 17 10.67 13.02 1.86
C ASN A 17 9.81 14.04 2.59
N ASN A 18 8.92 14.73 1.89
CA ASN A 18 8.02 15.74 2.46
C ASN A 18 6.55 15.31 2.36
N PRO A 19 6.03 14.51 3.29
CA PRO A 19 4.63 14.07 3.28
C PRO A 19 3.69 15.26 3.51
N ILE A 20 2.54 15.21 2.87
CA ILE A 20 1.49 16.22 3.04
C ILE A 20 0.61 15.83 4.22
N ILE A 21 0.46 16.71 5.20
CA ILE A 21 -0.50 16.53 6.28
C ILE A 21 -1.81 17.19 5.88
N ARG A 22 -2.89 16.42 5.85
CA ARG A 22 -4.23 16.93 5.58
C ARG A 22 -5.11 16.81 6.81
N VAL A 23 -5.83 17.89 7.09
CA VAL A 23 -6.81 17.98 8.18
C VAL A 23 -8.19 17.64 7.64
N MET A 24 -8.93 16.84 8.37
CA MET A 24 -10.27 16.36 8.00
C MET A 24 -11.24 16.50 9.18
N PRO A 25 -12.54 16.59 8.92
CA PRO A 25 -13.55 16.51 9.98
C PRO A 25 -13.48 15.15 10.70
N ARG A 26 -13.89 15.13 11.96
CA ARG A 26 -13.97 13.95 12.83
C ARG A 26 -14.57 12.72 12.09
N GLY A 27 -13.91 11.59 12.16
CA GLY A 27 -14.34 10.30 11.59
C GLY A 27 -14.07 10.10 10.11
N LYS A 28 -13.79 11.17 9.33
CA LYS A 28 -13.52 11.04 7.88
C LYS A 28 -12.16 10.42 7.56
N ALA A 29 -11.20 10.51 8.46
CA ALA A 29 -9.88 9.91 8.24
C ALA A 29 -9.95 8.39 8.09
N LYS A 30 -10.73 7.70 8.93
CA LYS A 30 -10.94 6.25 8.83
C LYS A 30 -11.58 5.86 7.49
N GLU A 31 -12.58 6.59 7.04
CA GLU A 31 -13.26 6.33 5.77
C GLU A 31 -12.29 6.45 4.58
N VAL A 32 -11.51 7.54 4.54
CA VAL A 32 -10.56 7.79 3.44
C VAL A 32 -9.47 6.72 3.40
N VAL A 33 -8.91 6.35 4.56
CA VAL A 33 -7.88 5.30 4.64
C VAL A 33 -8.44 3.93 4.28
N THR A 34 -9.63 3.60 4.75
CA THR A 34 -10.31 2.34 4.42
C THR A 34 -10.59 2.25 2.93
N ASN A 35 -11.13 3.30 2.32
CA ASN A 35 -11.38 3.35 0.87
C ASN A 35 -10.08 3.25 0.05
N ALA A 36 -8.99 3.88 0.50
CA ALA A 36 -7.68 3.76 -0.14
C ALA A 36 -7.15 2.31 -0.07
N LYS A 37 -7.28 1.65 1.09
CA LYS A 37 -6.91 0.24 1.27
C LYS A 37 -7.76 -0.68 0.39
N PHE A 38 -9.07 -0.48 0.31
CA PHE A 38 -9.95 -1.27 -0.56
C PHE A 38 -9.61 -1.10 -2.04
N LYS A 39 -9.33 0.13 -2.49
CA LYS A 39 -8.90 0.38 -3.88
C LYS A 39 -7.59 -0.31 -4.20
N SER A 40 -6.61 -0.28 -3.30
CA SER A 40 -5.35 -0.98 -3.48
C SER A 40 -5.55 -2.50 -3.51
N ALA A 41 -6.36 -3.06 -2.60
CA ALA A 41 -6.68 -4.49 -2.56
C ALA A 41 -7.45 -4.96 -3.81
N ALA A 42 -8.40 -4.16 -4.32
CA ALA A 42 -9.16 -4.49 -5.53
C ALA A 42 -8.26 -4.58 -6.78
N SER A 43 -7.24 -3.73 -6.88
CA SER A 43 -6.25 -3.80 -7.97
C SER A 43 -5.48 -5.13 -7.95
N PHE A 44 -5.17 -5.67 -6.78
CA PHE A 44 -4.50 -6.96 -6.64
C PHE A 44 -5.39 -8.15 -7.02
N LYS A 45 -6.67 -8.09 -6.69
CA LYS A 45 -7.63 -9.15 -7.02
C LYS A 45 -7.78 -9.34 -8.53
N ASN A 46 -7.90 -8.25 -9.29
CA ASN A 46 -7.98 -8.30 -10.75
C ASN A 46 -6.72 -8.91 -11.38
N GLN A 47 -5.54 -8.57 -10.86
CA GLN A 47 -4.29 -9.13 -11.36
C GLN A 47 -4.18 -10.64 -11.13
N SER A 48 -4.64 -11.14 -9.98
CA SER A 48 -4.68 -12.57 -9.68
C SER A 48 -5.64 -13.33 -10.62
N LEU A 49 -6.79 -12.74 -10.94
CA LEU A 49 -7.76 -13.31 -11.84
C LEU A 49 -7.23 -13.40 -13.28
N ILE A 50 -6.57 -12.34 -13.76
CA ILE A 50 -5.92 -12.35 -15.09
C ILE A 50 -4.87 -13.46 -15.17
N MET A 51 -4.06 -13.64 -14.12
CA MET A 51 -3.05 -14.71 -14.06
C MET A 51 -3.69 -16.10 -14.11
N LEU A 52 -4.78 -16.32 -13.39
CA LEU A 52 -5.50 -17.59 -13.40
C LEU A 52 -6.02 -17.91 -14.80
N VAL A 53 -6.66 -16.94 -15.47
CA VAL A 53 -7.15 -17.08 -16.84
C VAL A 53 -5.99 -17.41 -17.79
N LEU A 54 -4.87 -16.72 -17.68
CA LEU A 54 -3.67 -16.95 -18.52
C LEU A 54 -3.11 -18.37 -18.35
N VAL A 55 -3.03 -18.87 -17.12
CA VAL A 55 -2.59 -20.26 -16.86
C VAL A 55 -3.51 -21.28 -17.50
N ILE A 56 -4.85 -21.06 -17.42
CA ILE A 56 -5.84 -21.92 -18.04
C ILE A 56 -5.65 -21.94 -19.55
N PHE A 57 -5.49 -20.79 -20.21
CA PHE A 57 -5.27 -20.72 -21.64
C PHE A 57 -3.98 -21.43 -22.09
N ILE A 58 -2.89 -21.21 -21.37
CA ILE A 58 -1.58 -21.84 -21.67
C ILE A 58 -1.67 -23.37 -21.59
N SER A 59 -2.50 -23.93 -20.70
CA SER A 59 -2.63 -25.37 -20.56
C SER A 59 -3.67 -25.99 -21.51
N LEU A 60 -4.83 -25.32 -21.72
CA LEU A 60 -5.93 -25.88 -22.50
C LEU A 60 -5.68 -25.83 -24.01
N ILE A 61 -5.04 -24.77 -24.53
CA ILE A 61 -4.83 -24.61 -25.98
C ILE A 61 -3.95 -25.74 -26.53
N PRO A 62 -2.75 -26.02 -26.02
CA PRO A 62 -1.93 -27.12 -26.52
C PRO A 62 -2.59 -28.49 -26.35
N TYR A 63 -3.31 -28.70 -25.23
CA TYR A 63 -4.05 -29.93 -24.98
C TYR A 63 -5.12 -30.17 -26.05
N TYR A 64 -5.87 -29.14 -26.44
CA TYR A 64 -6.91 -29.23 -27.45
C TYR A 64 -6.35 -29.62 -28.82
N PHE A 65 -5.28 -28.96 -29.28
CA PHE A 65 -4.64 -29.26 -30.56
C PHE A 65 -3.97 -30.64 -30.57
N TRP A 66 -3.40 -31.08 -29.47
CA TRP A 66 -2.87 -32.42 -29.32
C TRP A 66 -3.96 -33.48 -29.45
N LYS A 67 -5.11 -33.29 -28.82
CA LYS A 67 -6.25 -34.21 -28.90
C LYS A 67 -6.86 -34.30 -30.30
N LEU A 68 -6.77 -33.24 -31.09
CA LEU A 68 -7.17 -33.23 -32.51
C LEU A 68 -6.17 -33.95 -33.43
N GLY A 69 -5.00 -34.29 -32.91
CA GLY A 69 -3.94 -34.94 -33.71
C GLY A 69 -3.14 -33.97 -34.60
N GLU A 70 -3.33 -32.67 -34.45
CA GLU A 70 -2.62 -31.67 -35.25
C GLU A 70 -1.19 -31.42 -34.81
N ILE A 71 -0.85 -31.74 -33.55
CA ILE A 71 0.49 -31.58 -33.00
C ILE A 71 1.02 -32.90 -32.45
N SER A 72 2.32 -33.15 -32.61
CA SER A 72 2.99 -34.35 -32.08
C SER A 72 3.17 -34.27 -30.56
N ASP A 73 3.34 -35.43 -29.90
CA ASP A 73 3.59 -35.55 -28.47
C ASP A 73 4.79 -34.70 -27.99
N ILE A 74 5.83 -34.59 -28.85
CA ILE A 74 7.04 -33.81 -28.55
C ILE A 74 6.70 -32.31 -28.52
N ILE A 75 5.88 -31.83 -29.46
CA ILE A 75 5.46 -30.42 -29.51
C ILE A 75 4.56 -30.11 -28.31
N TYR A 76 3.64 -31.03 -27.97
CA TYR A 76 2.80 -30.89 -26.79
C TYR A 76 3.63 -30.78 -25.50
N ALA A 77 4.57 -31.71 -25.29
CA ALA A 77 5.45 -31.72 -24.11
C ALA A 77 6.30 -30.43 -24.04
N SER A 78 6.90 -30.00 -25.15
CA SER A 78 7.70 -28.77 -25.19
C SER A 78 6.87 -27.51 -24.92
N SER A 79 5.64 -27.47 -25.42
CA SER A 79 4.73 -26.35 -25.16
C SER A 79 4.31 -26.25 -23.70
N MET A 80 4.10 -27.40 -23.04
CA MET A 80 3.79 -27.44 -21.59
C MET A 80 4.98 -26.95 -20.75
N ILE A 81 6.19 -27.39 -21.07
CA ILE A 81 7.40 -26.94 -20.35
C ILE A 81 7.61 -25.44 -20.54
N SER A 82 7.54 -24.97 -21.78
CA SER A 82 7.72 -23.53 -22.08
C SER A 82 6.64 -22.66 -21.45
N GLY A 83 5.39 -23.16 -21.43
CA GLY A 83 4.28 -22.49 -20.76
C GLY A 83 4.50 -22.37 -19.26
N MET A 84 5.00 -23.42 -18.60
CA MET A 84 5.32 -23.38 -17.18
C MET A 84 6.43 -22.36 -16.86
N VAL A 85 7.50 -22.36 -17.65
CA VAL A 85 8.60 -21.38 -17.51
C VAL A 85 8.07 -19.95 -17.67
N LEU A 86 7.21 -19.69 -18.66
CA LEU A 86 6.59 -18.41 -18.89
C LEU A 86 5.73 -17.96 -17.69
N VAL A 87 4.89 -18.83 -17.14
CA VAL A 87 4.07 -18.53 -15.96
C VAL A 87 4.95 -18.16 -14.76
N VAL A 88 6.01 -18.94 -14.49
CA VAL A 88 6.95 -18.66 -13.39
C VAL A 88 7.64 -17.30 -13.63
N GLY A 89 8.10 -17.03 -14.86
CA GLY A 89 8.69 -15.75 -15.22
C GLY A 89 7.76 -14.55 -14.96
N ILE A 90 6.49 -14.67 -15.34
CA ILE A 90 5.49 -13.64 -15.09
C ILE A 90 5.25 -13.45 -13.59
N ILE A 91 5.13 -14.53 -12.81
CA ILE A 91 4.96 -14.45 -11.36
C ILE A 91 6.14 -13.73 -10.69
N LEU A 92 7.37 -14.07 -11.08
CA LEU A 92 8.57 -13.41 -10.56
C LEU A 92 8.59 -11.93 -10.95
N PHE A 93 8.33 -11.60 -12.20
CA PHE A 93 8.25 -10.21 -12.68
C PHE A 93 7.21 -9.39 -11.91
N LEU A 94 6.02 -9.95 -11.70
CA LEU A 94 4.96 -9.29 -10.94
C LEU A 94 5.33 -9.13 -9.47
N ASN A 95 6.01 -10.09 -8.85
CA ASN A 95 6.46 -9.99 -7.47
C ASN A 95 7.54 -8.90 -7.30
N ILE A 96 8.49 -8.81 -8.23
CA ILE A 96 9.50 -7.76 -8.25
C ILE A 96 8.81 -6.40 -8.45
N SER A 97 7.93 -6.29 -9.44
CA SER A 97 7.15 -5.07 -9.71
C SER A 97 6.29 -4.65 -8.51
N ARG A 98 5.74 -5.60 -7.74
CA ARG A 98 5.00 -5.31 -6.51
C ARG A 98 5.91 -4.73 -5.43
N ARG A 99 7.10 -5.29 -5.23
CA ARG A 99 8.08 -4.77 -4.25
C ARG A 99 8.50 -3.35 -4.57
N THR A 100 8.74 -3.06 -5.84
CA THR A 100 9.09 -1.71 -6.31
C THR A 100 7.92 -0.74 -6.19
N ARG A 101 6.67 -1.20 -6.40
CA ARG A 101 5.47 -0.37 -6.28
C ARG A 101 4.94 -0.25 -4.85
N GLN A 102 5.30 -1.11 -3.92
CA GLN A 102 4.90 -0.97 -2.51
C GLN A 102 5.45 0.31 -1.88
N GLY A 103 6.60 0.82 -2.35
CA GLY A 103 7.06 2.16 -2.00
C GLY A 103 6.18 3.29 -2.55
N THR A 104 5.31 3.02 -3.51
CA THR A 104 4.43 4.01 -4.16
C THR A 104 2.93 3.77 -3.92
N LEU A 105 2.56 2.78 -3.11
CA LEU A 105 1.16 2.66 -2.69
C LEU A 105 0.82 3.80 -1.74
N LEU A 106 0.16 4.80 -2.32
CA LEU A 106 -0.29 6.05 -1.73
C LEU A 106 -1.41 5.81 -0.69
N VAL A 107 -1.21 4.86 0.24
CA VAL A 107 -2.17 4.63 1.31
C VAL A 107 -1.91 5.67 2.40
N PRO A 108 -2.85 6.57 2.67
CA PRO A 108 -2.68 7.57 3.71
C PRO A 108 -2.57 6.90 5.09
N ARG A 109 -1.72 7.46 5.97
CA ARG A 109 -1.64 7.05 7.36
C ARG A 109 -2.44 8.01 8.24
N ILE A 110 -3.21 7.48 9.18
CA ILE A 110 -3.88 8.28 10.21
C ILE A 110 -2.83 8.72 11.23
N LEU A 111 -2.68 10.02 11.42
CA LEU A 111 -1.80 10.60 12.43
C LEU A 111 -2.54 10.88 13.73
N VAL A 112 -3.73 11.45 13.63
CA VAL A 112 -4.60 11.77 14.77
C VAL A 112 -6.01 11.31 14.44
N ASP A 113 -6.53 10.43 15.28
CA ASP A 113 -7.88 9.89 15.20
C ASP A 113 -8.69 10.36 16.42
N ASN A 114 -9.67 11.18 16.19
CA ASN A 114 -10.61 11.66 17.18
C ASN A 114 -12.04 11.11 16.95
N SER A 115 -12.19 10.07 16.12
CA SER A 115 -13.51 9.53 15.74
C SER A 115 -14.35 9.07 16.93
N GLU A 116 -13.71 8.56 17.98
CA GLU A 116 -14.37 8.01 19.18
C GLU A 116 -14.34 8.98 20.38
N LYS A 117 -13.72 10.16 20.24
CA LYS A 117 -13.60 11.11 21.33
C LYS A 117 -14.70 12.17 21.24
N ASP A 118 -15.36 12.43 22.36
CA ASP A 118 -16.37 13.48 22.46
C ASP A 118 -15.82 14.78 23.01
N ILE A 119 -14.72 14.71 23.76
CA ILE A 119 -14.04 15.83 24.40
C ILE A 119 -12.64 15.96 23.79
N ALA A 120 -12.21 17.18 23.60
CA ALA A 120 -10.87 17.48 23.13
C ALA A 120 -9.81 16.91 24.08
N PRO A 121 -8.76 16.27 23.55
CA PRO A 121 -7.72 15.66 24.38
C PRO A 121 -6.86 16.74 25.03
N PHE A 122 -6.78 16.73 26.37
CA PHE A 122 -5.79 17.51 27.10
C PHE A 122 -4.46 16.78 27.11
N ILE A 123 -3.39 17.46 26.75
CA ILE A 123 -2.02 16.92 26.77
C ILE A 123 -1.11 17.92 27.48
N ASP A 124 -0.51 17.51 28.59
CA ASP A 124 0.51 18.29 29.28
C ASP A 124 1.84 18.18 28.53
N GLY A 125 2.31 19.32 28.04
CA GLY A 125 3.59 19.44 27.32
C GLY A 125 4.73 20.03 28.17
N SER A 126 4.55 20.15 29.49
CA SER A 126 5.55 20.72 30.39
C SER A 126 6.86 19.92 30.33
N GLY A 127 7.97 20.59 30.02
CA GLY A 127 9.27 19.95 29.89
C GLY A 127 9.51 19.13 28.60
N ALA A 128 8.57 19.13 27.66
CA ALA A 128 8.71 18.40 26.42
C ALA A 128 9.73 19.10 25.49
N HIS A 129 10.59 18.33 24.86
CA HIS A 129 11.52 18.81 23.83
C HIS A 129 10.81 19.08 22.49
N ALA A 130 11.45 19.81 21.59
CA ALA A 130 10.84 20.27 20.33
C ALA A 130 10.24 19.12 19.48
N GLY A 131 10.92 17.99 19.37
CA GLY A 131 10.41 16.83 18.63
C GLY A 131 9.15 16.21 19.25
N ALA A 132 9.04 16.19 20.58
CA ALA A 132 7.84 15.72 21.26
C ALA A 132 6.65 16.69 21.07
N LEU A 133 6.91 17.99 20.99
CA LEU A 133 5.88 19.01 20.79
C LEU A 133 5.40 19.07 19.34
N LEU A 134 6.33 19.18 18.37
CA LEU A 134 6.01 19.39 16.96
C LEU A 134 5.77 18.09 16.20
N GLY A 135 6.35 17.00 16.67
CA GLY A 135 6.38 15.71 15.95
C GLY A 135 7.73 15.49 15.27
N ASP A 136 7.93 14.26 14.86
CA ASP A 136 9.18 13.82 14.25
C ASP A 136 8.95 12.77 13.18
N VAL A 137 9.93 12.58 12.29
CA VAL A 137 9.95 11.48 11.33
C VAL A 137 10.93 10.44 11.85
N LEU A 138 10.41 9.30 12.27
CA LEU A 138 11.25 8.22 12.80
C LEU A 138 12.30 7.81 11.78
N HIS A 139 13.53 7.65 12.26
CA HIS A 139 14.61 7.14 11.44
C HIS A 139 14.36 5.70 11.01
N ASP A 140 14.65 5.37 9.75
CA ASP A 140 14.57 3.99 9.26
C ASP A 140 15.90 3.29 9.56
N PRO A 141 15.92 2.32 10.49
CA PRO A 141 17.16 1.63 10.86
C PRO A 141 17.78 0.82 9.71
N LEU A 142 16.98 0.48 8.71
CA LEU A 142 17.46 -0.35 7.60
C LEU A 142 18.09 0.45 6.47
N GLN A 143 17.93 1.77 6.40
CA GLN A 143 18.51 2.71 5.40
C GLN A 143 18.77 2.14 4.00
N SER A 144 18.06 1.10 3.64
CA SER A 144 18.31 0.31 2.45
C SER A 144 17.62 0.93 1.23
N GLY A 145 18.29 1.86 0.59
CA GLY A 145 18.11 2.27 -0.80
C GLY A 145 16.73 2.08 -1.44
N GLY A 146 15.66 2.64 -0.85
CA GLY A 146 14.32 2.62 -1.46
C GLY A 146 13.42 1.43 -1.08
N LEU A 147 13.87 0.48 -0.27
CA LEU A 147 13.09 -0.65 0.23
C LEU A 147 12.57 -0.47 1.66
N GLY A 148 12.91 0.65 2.30
CA GLY A 148 12.48 0.97 3.66
C GLY A 148 11.05 1.49 3.75
N THR A 149 10.58 1.69 4.99
CA THR A 149 9.26 2.27 5.26
C THR A 149 9.20 3.71 4.74
N PRO A 150 8.23 4.07 3.92
CA PRO A 150 8.16 5.41 3.34
C PRO A 150 7.97 6.50 4.40
N PRO A 151 8.49 7.72 4.20
CA PRO A 151 8.49 8.80 5.19
C PRO A 151 7.10 9.15 5.76
N HIS A 152 6.04 9.09 4.96
CA HIS A 152 4.68 9.36 5.40
C HIS A 152 4.14 8.34 6.42
N GLU A 153 4.69 7.12 6.44
CA GLU A 153 4.37 6.09 7.43
C GLU A 153 5.21 6.21 8.71
N ARG A 154 6.36 6.88 8.64
CA ARG A 154 7.27 7.07 9.79
C ARG A 154 6.98 8.35 10.59
N LEU A 155 6.07 9.17 10.12
CA LEU A 155 5.73 10.44 10.75
C LEU A 155 4.97 10.21 12.06
N VAL A 156 5.50 10.77 13.17
CA VAL A 156 4.87 10.71 14.49
C VAL A 156 4.33 12.09 14.84
N PRO A 157 3.02 12.21 15.13
CA PRO A 157 2.43 13.50 15.49
C PRO A 157 2.90 13.92 16.88
N GLY A 158 3.37 15.16 17.01
CA GLY A 158 3.70 15.76 18.29
C GLY A 158 2.47 16.10 19.13
N MET A 159 2.70 16.53 20.37
CA MET A 159 1.65 16.85 21.33
C MET A 159 0.70 17.93 20.82
N ILE A 160 1.22 18.98 20.15
CA ILE A 160 0.42 20.06 19.56
C ILE A 160 -0.56 19.50 18.51
N HIS A 161 -0.11 18.53 17.69
CA HIS A 161 -0.98 17.93 16.70
C HIS A 161 -2.04 17.02 17.31
N ARG A 162 -1.70 16.34 18.40
CA ARG A 162 -2.60 15.42 19.12
C ARG A 162 -3.61 16.16 19.98
N ALA A 163 -3.23 17.32 20.54
CA ALA A 163 -4.11 18.17 21.33
C ALA A 163 -5.03 19.05 20.45
N ASN A 164 -4.84 19.07 19.13
CA ASN A 164 -5.60 19.93 18.23
C ASN A 164 -7.07 19.48 18.18
N GLY A 165 -7.94 20.44 18.39
CA GLY A 165 -9.39 20.27 18.56
C GLY A 165 -9.84 20.48 19.99
N GLY A 166 -8.91 20.80 20.89
CA GLY A 166 -9.10 21.22 22.26
C GLY A 166 -8.78 22.67 22.44
#